data_c590bfb8042e1edbbb0b9231dae442c8
#
_entry.id   c590bfb8042e1edbbb0b9231dae442c8
#
_cell.length_a   1.000
_cell.length_b   1.000
_cell.length_c   1.000
_cell.angle_alpha   90.00
_cell.angle_beta   90.00
_cell.angle_gamma   90.00
#
_symmetry.space_group_name_H-M   'P 1'
#
loop_
_entity.id
_entity.type
_entity.pdbx_description
1 polymer ?
#
loop_
_entity_poly.entity_id
_entity_poly.type
_entity_poly.pdbx_seq_one_letter_code
_entity_poly.pdbx_strand_id
1 'polypeptide(L)'
;MRNQIILFGWITLLLFPIPGFCLQYYFNDISFIEFISLQDFEIIPIAYGIQFGVFYAFIAYLFMKAPYFDKIPVKVNKLVHNMKLTVADGLFLSLCAGVGEELLFRQGIQSFTGVIFTSILFVALHGYLNPFNLRFSVYGLIVLPFILLISYGLDSFGIWFCIAAHFAYDAVLFTFMIKEGKQSESNNKELI
;
A
#
# COMPACT_ATOMS: atom_id res chain seq x y z
N MET A 1 11.74 -4.40 17.52
CA MET A 1 10.86 -3.58 16.66
C MET A 1 10.92 -4.00 15.20
N ARG A 2 12.11 -4.02 14.51
CA ARG A 2 12.24 -4.50 13.11
C ARG A 2 11.62 -5.88 12.87
N ASN A 3 11.98 -6.90 13.68
CA ASN A 3 11.46 -8.27 13.51
C ASN A 3 9.91 -8.34 13.67
N GLN A 4 9.33 -7.52 14.53
CA GLN A 4 7.87 -7.47 14.69
C GLN A 4 7.20 -6.92 13.43
N ILE A 5 7.80 -5.93 12.79
CA ILE A 5 7.27 -5.33 11.55
C ILE A 5 7.37 -6.32 10.39
N ILE A 6 8.49 -7.03 10.29
CA ILE A 6 8.64 -8.11 9.30
C ILE A 6 7.61 -9.23 9.55
N LEU A 7 7.36 -9.59 10.82
CA LEU A 7 6.31 -10.54 11.17
C LEU A 7 4.92 -10.05 10.74
N PHE A 8 4.60 -8.76 10.93
CA PHE A 8 3.33 -8.19 10.42
C PHE A 8 3.25 -8.26 8.90
N GLY A 9 4.35 -8.04 8.18
CA GLY A 9 4.39 -8.27 6.73
C GLY A 9 3.99 -9.71 6.35
N TRP A 10 4.57 -10.71 7.01
CA TRP A 10 4.18 -12.12 6.80
C TRP A 10 2.71 -12.38 7.14
N ILE A 11 2.19 -11.78 8.21
CA ILE A 11 0.77 -11.88 8.59
C ILE A 11 -0.10 -11.28 7.47
N THR A 12 0.24 -10.10 6.97
CA THR A 12 -0.49 -9.47 5.86
C THR A 12 -0.47 -10.35 4.62
N LEU A 13 0.68 -10.88 4.24
CA LEU A 13 0.80 -11.71 3.05
C LEU A 13 0.01 -13.02 3.15
N LEU A 14 0.05 -13.69 4.31
CA LEU A 14 -0.47 -15.05 4.46
C LEU A 14 -1.91 -15.10 5.00
N LEU A 15 -2.27 -14.19 5.90
CA LEU A 15 -3.56 -14.26 6.59
C LEU A 15 -4.61 -13.32 5.99
N PHE A 16 -4.24 -12.19 5.40
CA PHE A 16 -5.23 -11.27 4.82
C PHE A 16 -6.00 -11.87 3.62
N PRO A 17 -5.39 -12.65 2.73
CA PRO A 17 -6.16 -13.31 1.67
C PRO A 17 -7.22 -14.30 2.17
N ILE A 18 -7.05 -14.88 3.36
CA ILE A 18 -7.93 -15.96 3.86
C ILE A 18 -9.40 -15.50 3.97
N PRO A 19 -9.74 -14.40 4.68
CA PRO A 19 -11.14 -13.95 4.73
C PRO A 19 -11.71 -13.62 3.36
N GLY A 20 -10.90 -13.01 2.48
CA GLY A 20 -11.31 -12.71 1.12
C GLY A 20 -11.63 -13.98 0.33
N PHE A 21 -10.75 -14.98 0.41
CA PHE A 21 -11.00 -16.29 -0.22
C PHE A 21 -12.22 -16.98 0.37
N CYS A 22 -12.39 -16.99 1.70
CA CYS A 22 -13.58 -17.60 2.32
C CYS A 22 -14.88 -16.96 1.82
N LEU A 23 -14.94 -15.63 1.71
CA LEU A 23 -16.11 -14.95 1.15
C LEU A 23 -16.39 -15.39 -0.29
N GLN A 24 -15.38 -15.42 -1.14
CA GLN A 24 -15.53 -15.82 -2.55
C GLN A 24 -15.91 -17.30 -2.70
N TYR A 25 -15.30 -18.15 -1.91
CA TYR A 25 -15.61 -19.59 -1.94
C TYR A 25 -17.06 -19.88 -1.51
N TYR A 26 -17.53 -19.27 -0.39
CA TYR A 26 -18.86 -19.57 0.13
C TYR A 26 -20.01 -18.91 -0.64
N PHE A 27 -19.80 -17.73 -1.23
CA PHE A 27 -20.88 -16.99 -1.87
C PHE A 27 -20.85 -17.05 -3.40
N ASN A 28 -19.69 -17.31 -4.01
CA ASN A 28 -19.51 -17.29 -5.46
C ASN A 28 -18.92 -18.58 -6.02
N ASP A 29 -18.71 -19.63 -5.18
CA ASP A 29 -18.13 -20.93 -5.55
C ASP A 29 -16.75 -20.82 -6.25
N ILE A 30 -15.98 -19.75 -5.97
CA ILE A 30 -14.68 -19.49 -6.59
C ILE A 30 -13.61 -20.38 -5.95
N SER A 31 -12.90 -21.15 -6.77
CA SER A 31 -11.77 -21.95 -6.31
C SER A 31 -10.56 -21.08 -5.91
N PHE A 32 -9.62 -21.64 -5.15
CA PHE A 32 -8.42 -20.89 -4.73
C PHE A 32 -7.58 -20.43 -5.93
N ILE A 33 -7.47 -21.23 -6.99
CA ILE A 33 -6.69 -20.87 -8.19
C ILE A 33 -7.33 -19.70 -8.93
N GLU A 34 -8.64 -19.68 -9.04
CA GLU A 34 -9.41 -18.57 -9.61
C GLU A 34 -9.29 -17.33 -8.73
N PHE A 35 -9.38 -17.48 -7.40
CA PHE A 35 -9.25 -16.37 -6.46
C PHE A 35 -7.91 -15.65 -6.57
N ILE A 36 -6.81 -16.37 -6.70
CA ILE A 36 -5.50 -15.76 -6.92
C ILE A 36 -5.25 -15.37 -8.38
N SER A 37 -6.19 -15.67 -9.30
CA SER A 37 -6.13 -15.38 -10.74
C SER A 37 -4.81 -15.79 -11.38
N LEU A 38 -4.29 -16.96 -11.01
CA LEU A 38 -2.99 -17.43 -11.51
C LEU A 38 -3.02 -17.70 -13.01
N GLN A 39 -4.17 -18.11 -13.55
CA GLN A 39 -4.37 -18.34 -14.99
C GLN A 39 -4.40 -17.04 -15.81
N ASP A 40 -4.70 -15.91 -15.17
CA ASP A 40 -4.75 -14.58 -15.78
C ASP A 40 -3.44 -13.80 -15.55
N PHE A 41 -2.35 -14.51 -15.21
CA PHE A 41 -1.06 -13.90 -15.01
C PHE A 41 -0.47 -13.43 -16.35
N GLU A 42 -0.46 -12.10 -16.52
CA GLU A 42 0.08 -11.44 -17.70
C GLU A 42 1.09 -10.36 -17.31
N ILE A 43 2.15 -10.25 -18.13
CA ILE A 43 3.24 -9.29 -17.86
C ILE A 43 2.83 -7.85 -18.17
N ILE A 44 1.93 -7.64 -19.13
CA ILE A 44 1.51 -6.30 -19.57
C ILE A 44 0.74 -5.55 -18.48
N PRO A 45 -0.31 -6.11 -17.84
CA PRO A 45 -0.96 -5.50 -16.70
C PRO A 45 -0.01 -5.19 -15.54
N ILE A 46 0.93 -6.10 -15.24
CA ILE A 46 1.97 -5.88 -14.22
C ILE A 46 2.83 -4.66 -14.56
N ALA A 47 3.29 -4.56 -15.81
CA ALA A 47 4.10 -3.43 -16.25
C ALA A 47 3.34 -2.09 -16.14
N TYR A 48 2.05 -2.07 -16.52
CA TYR A 48 1.20 -0.89 -16.33
C TYR A 48 0.98 -0.56 -14.87
N GLY A 49 0.78 -1.56 -14.02
CA GLY A 49 0.66 -1.39 -12.57
C GLY A 49 1.92 -0.76 -11.98
N ILE A 50 3.10 -1.28 -12.30
CA ILE A 50 4.38 -0.71 -11.84
C ILE A 50 4.53 0.75 -12.30
N GLN A 51 4.29 1.04 -13.57
CA GLN A 51 4.40 2.41 -14.10
C GLN A 51 3.43 3.36 -13.38
N PHE A 52 2.19 2.95 -13.21
CA PHE A 52 1.17 3.73 -12.54
C PHE A 52 1.53 3.95 -11.06
N GLY A 53 1.92 2.90 -10.33
CA GLY A 53 2.30 2.97 -8.92
C GLY A 53 3.50 3.89 -8.69
N VAL A 54 4.56 3.75 -9.51
CA VAL A 54 5.74 4.64 -9.46
C VAL A 54 5.34 6.09 -9.72
N PHE A 55 4.59 6.34 -10.80
CA PHE A 55 4.14 7.68 -11.15
C PHE A 55 3.33 8.33 -10.02
N TYR A 56 2.37 7.60 -9.45
CA TYR A 56 1.54 8.10 -8.38
C TYR A 56 2.32 8.29 -7.07
N ALA A 57 3.29 7.44 -6.78
CA ALA A 57 4.19 7.61 -5.64
C ALA A 57 4.99 8.92 -5.71
N PHE A 58 5.45 9.33 -6.91
CA PHE A 58 6.08 10.63 -7.10
C PHE A 58 5.12 11.79 -6.81
N ILE A 59 3.88 11.71 -7.27
CA ILE A 59 2.85 12.72 -6.95
C ILE A 59 2.65 12.81 -5.43
N ALA A 60 2.47 11.66 -4.77
CA ALA A 60 2.30 11.61 -3.32
C ALA A 60 3.52 12.17 -2.57
N TYR A 61 4.73 11.83 -3.02
CA TYR A 61 5.97 12.35 -2.45
C TYR A 61 6.09 13.87 -2.58
N LEU A 62 5.81 14.43 -3.76
CA LEU A 62 5.81 15.88 -3.98
C LEU A 62 4.79 16.59 -3.09
N PHE A 63 3.63 15.99 -2.94
CA PHE A 63 2.59 16.52 -2.07
C PHE A 63 3.01 16.50 -0.59
N MET A 64 3.65 15.42 -0.13
CA MET A 64 4.19 15.35 1.24
C MET A 64 5.26 16.41 1.53
N LYS A 65 5.98 16.86 0.50
CA LYS A 65 7.00 17.91 0.60
C LYS A 65 6.44 19.33 0.56
N ALA A 66 5.15 19.50 0.26
CA ALA A 66 4.54 20.82 0.22
C ALA A 66 4.54 21.46 1.63
N PRO A 67 4.77 22.80 1.75
CA PRO A 67 4.96 23.48 3.04
C PRO A 67 3.81 23.28 4.04
N TYR A 68 2.60 23.04 3.55
CA TYR A 68 1.43 22.76 4.38
C TYR A 68 1.57 21.46 5.19
N PHE A 69 2.40 20.52 4.74
CA PHE A 69 2.56 19.18 5.31
C PHE A 69 3.85 18.99 6.11
N ASP A 70 4.67 20.01 6.28
CA ASP A 70 6.00 19.94 6.91
C ASP A 70 6.09 19.12 8.21
N LYS A 71 4.99 19.00 8.95
CA LYS A 71 4.96 18.27 10.23
C LYS A 71 4.56 16.80 10.11
N ILE A 72 3.95 16.37 9.02
CA ILE A 72 3.50 14.98 8.83
C ILE A 72 4.67 14.10 8.37
N PRO A 73 5.42 14.47 7.33
CA PRO A 73 6.60 13.72 6.91
C PRO A 73 7.60 13.52 8.06
N VAL A 74 7.83 14.54 8.89
CA VAL A 74 8.75 14.44 10.04
C VAL A 74 8.35 13.34 11.02
N LYS A 75 7.06 13.19 11.33
CA LYS A 75 6.58 12.14 12.24
C LYS A 75 6.68 10.76 11.60
N VAL A 76 6.28 10.63 10.35
CA VAL A 76 6.32 9.35 9.63
C VAL A 76 7.77 8.93 9.38
N ASN A 77 8.62 9.83 8.92
CA ASN A 77 10.05 9.56 8.74
C ASN A 77 10.73 9.15 10.05
N LYS A 78 10.41 9.83 11.16
CA LYS A 78 10.91 9.45 12.49
C LYS A 78 10.42 8.07 12.92
N LEU A 79 9.18 7.71 12.60
CA LEU A 79 8.64 6.39 12.87
C LEU A 79 9.40 5.33 12.07
N VAL A 80 9.51 5.48 10.75
CA VAL A 80 10.24 4.58 9.85
C VAL A 80 11.70 4.47 10.26
N HIS A 81 12.34 5.58 10.61
CA HIS A 81 13.71 5.60 11.12
C HIS A 81 13.86 4.79 12.42
N ASN A 82 12.96 4.97 13.40
CA ASN A 82 12.98 4.23 14.66
C ASN A 82 12.78 2.71 14.47
N MET A 83 12.17 2.30 13.37
CA MET A 83 12.01 0.89 13.00
C MET A 83 13.32 0.25 12.53
N LYS A 84 14.34 1.04 12.16
CA LYS A 84 15.64 0.59 11.64
C LYS A 84 15.50 -0.34 10.43
N LEU A 85 14.56 -0.02 9.53
CA LEU A 85 14.33 -0.79 8.33
C LEU A 85 15.42 -0.53 7.29
N THR A 86 15.76 -1.58 6.54
CA THR A 86 16.57 -1.47 5.32
C THR A 86 15.65 -1.28 4.10
N VAL A 87 16.22 -0.88 2.97
CA VAL A 87 15.48 -0.80 1.71
C VAL A 87 14.90 -2.16 1.33
N ALA A 88 15.65 -3.24 1.57
CA ALA A 88 15.16 -4.61 1.33
C ALA A 88 13.95 -4.95 2.21
N ASP A 89 13.95 -4.51 3.47
CA ASP A 89 12.77 -4.67 4.35
C ASP A 89 11.57 -3.88 3.80
N GLY A 90 11.79 -2.64 3.33
CA GLY A 90 10.75 -1.84 2.70
C GLY A 90 10.16 -2.51 1.47
N LEU A 91 10.99 -3.01 0.56
CA LEU A 91 10.53 -3.75 -0.62
C LEU A 91 9.75 -5.02 -0.25
N PHE A 92 10.22 -5.76 0.75
CA PHE A 92 9.50 -6.93 1.25
C PHE A 92 8.13 -6.58 1.83
N LEU A 93 8.05 -5.53 2.66
CA LEU A 93 6.79 -5.08 3.24
C LEU A 93 5.81 -4.57 2.17
N SER A 94 6.31 -3.84 1.17
CA SER A 94 5.52 -3.40 0.03
C SER A 94 4.95 -4.58 -0.77
N LEU A 95 5.74 -5.65 -0.94
CA LEU A 95 5.25 -6.87 -1.59
C LEU A 95 4.17 -7.55 -0.75
N CYS A 96 4.37 -7.65 0.56
CA CYS A 96 3.39 -8.25 1.47
C CYS A 96 2.07 -7.47 1.47
N ALA A 97 2.13 -6.13 1.51
CA ALA A 97 0.95 -5.28 1.43
C ALA A 97 0.26 -5.40 0.06
N GLY A 98 1.02 -5.21 -1.03
CA GLY A 98 0.47 -5.30 -2.38
C GLY A 98 -0.23 -6.62 -2.68
N VAL A 99 0.32 -7.76 -2.25
CA VAL A 99 -0.32 -9.05 -2.45
C VAL A 99 -1.47 -9.28 -1.46
N GLY A 100 -1.18 -9.17 -0.16
CA GLY A 100 -2.13 -9.55 0.89
C GLY A 100 -3.36 -8.65 0.92
N GLU A 101 -3.17 -7.34 0.80
CA GLU A 101 -4.28 -6.39 0.87
C GLU A 101 -5.08 -6.35 -0.43
N GLU A 102 -4.45 -6.45 -1.59
CA GLU A 102 -5.21 -6.48 -2.84
C GLU A 102 -6.04 -7.75 -2.98
N LEU A 103 -5.53 -8.91 -2.58
CA LEU A 103 -6.33 -10.14 -2.54
C LEU A 103 -7.50 -10.02 -1.55
N LEU A 104 -7.32 -9.41 -0.38
CA LEU A 104 -8.42 -9.20 0.55
C LEU A 104 -9.45 -8.21 0.01
N PHE A 105 -9.00 -7.02 -0.36
CA PHE A 105 -9.91 -5.91 -0.66
C PHE A 105 -10.45 -5.98 -2.08
N ARG A 106 -9.60 -6.17 -3.10
CA ARG A 106 -10.04 -6.14 -4.51
C ARG A 106 -10.67 -7.46 -4.91
N GLN A 107 -9.97 -8.55 -4.67
CA GLN A 107 -10.47 -9.87 -5.07
C GLN A 107 -11.56 -10.38 -4.09
N GLY A 108 -11.38 -10.13 -2.78
CA GLY A 108 -12.29 -10.65 -1.75
C GLY A 108 -13.54 -9.80 -1.53
N ILE A 109 -13.38 -8.54 -1.15
CA ILE A 109 -14.47 -7.70 -0.61
C ILE A 109 -15.18 -6.88 -1.69
N GLN A 110 -14.44 -6.37 -2.69
CA GLN A 110 -14.96 -5.40 -3.66
C GLN A 110 -16.15 -5.92 -4.48
N SER A 111 -16.21 -7.20 -4.79
CA SER A 111 -17.34 -7.82 -5.51
C SER A 111 -18.66 -7.74 -4.74
N PHE A 112 -18.60 -7.65 -3.39
CA PHE A 112 -19.80 -7.57 -2.54
C PHE A 112 -20.19 -6.13 -2.21
N THR A 113 -19.21 -5.23 -2.10
CA THR A 113 -19.42 -3.88 -1.55
C THR A 113 -19.25 -2.76 -2.59
N GLY A 114 -18.72 -3.10 -3.74
CA GLY A 114 -18.41 -2.17 -4.84
C GLY A 114 -17.14 -1.35 -4.59
N VAL A 115 -16.67 -0.70 -5.64
CA VAL A 115 -15.39 0.03 -5.70
C VAL A 115 -15.32 1.14 -4.65
N ILE A 116 -16.36 1.98 -4.57
CA ILE A 116 -16.35 3.19 -3.73
C ILE A 116 -16.28 2.82 -2.25
N PHE A 117 -17.16 1.93 -1.80
CA PHE A 117 -17.21 1.54 -0.39
C PHE A 117 -15.91 0.82 0.04
N THR A 118 -15.43 -0.11 -0.78
CA THR A 118 -14.18 -0.83 -0.49
C THR A 118 -12.99 0.11 -0.40
N SER A 119 -12.91 1.11 -1.28
CA SER A 119 -11.83 2.11 -1.27
C SER A 119 -11.87 2.99 -0.03
N ILE A 120 -13.06 3.45 0.38
CA ILE A 120 -13.24 4.22 1.61
C ILE A 120 -12.89 3.38 2.83
N LEU A 121 -13.35 2.13 2.88
CA LEU A 121 -13.06 1.19 3.96
C LEU A 121 -11.54 0.96 4.09
N PHE A 122 -10.85 0.74 2.97
CA PHE A 122 -9.40 0.58 2.93
C PHE A 122 -8.69 1.78 3.56
N VAL A 123 -9.00 3.00 3.10
CA VAL A 123 -8.37 4.24 3.58
C VAL A 123 -8.71 4.52 5.05
N ALA A 124 -9.94 4.17 5.48
CA ALA A 124 -10.36 4.30 6.87
C ALA A 124 -9.60 3.35 7.81
N LEU A 125 -9.43 2.08 7.42
CA LEU A 125 -8.68 1.09 8.21
C LEU A 125 -7.20 1.45 8.35
N HIS A 126 -6.62 2.15 7.38
CA HIS A 126 -5.26 2.70 7.47
C HIS A 126 -5.16 3.96 8.34
N GLY A 127 -6.29 4.43 8.89
CA GLY A 127 -6.34 5.59 9.77
C GLY A 127 -6.25 6.94 9.05
N TYR A 128 -6.27 6.97 7.72
CA TYR A 128 -6.21 8.20 6.94
C TYR A 128 -7.53 9.00 6.95
N LEU A 129 -8.62 8.41 7.41
CA LEU A 129 -9.88 9.12 7.66
C LEU A 129 -10.07 9.30 9.17
N ASN A 130 -9.21 10.10 9.80
CA ASN A 130 -9.23 10.34 11.23
C ASN A 130 -9.83 11.72 11.56
N PRO A 131 -11.08 11.80 12.06
CA PRO A 131 -11.74 13.06 12.37
C PRO A 131 -11.05 13.85 13.50
N PHE A 132 -10.25 13.17 14.34
CA PHE A 132 -9.49 13.79 15.42
C PHE A 132 -8.13 14.31 14.99
N ASN A 133 -7.68 14.03 13.76
CA ASN A 133 -6.43 14.49 13.21
C ASN A 133 -6.58 14.87 11.73
N LEU A 134 -7.17 16.03 11.48
CA LEU A 134 -7.46 16.52 10.14
C LEU A 134 -6.21 16.61 9.23
N ARG A 135 -5.02 16.90 9.81
CA ARG A 135 -3.77 16.94 9.03
C ARG A 135 -3.41 15.57 8.47
N PHE A 136 -3.64 14.51 9.25
CA PHE A 136 -3.43 13.14 8.80
C PHE A 136 -4.49 12.72 7.77
N SER A 137 -5.72 13.20 7.96
CA SER A 137 -6.82 12.95 7.01
C SER A 137 -6.62 13.61 5.65
N VAL A 138 -5.90 14.73 5.60
CA VAL A 138 -5.55 15.35 4.30
C VAL A 138 -4.63 14.44 3.48
N TYR A 139 -3.77 13.61 4.12
CA TYR A 139 -3.02 12.58 3.40
C TYR A 139 -3.96 11.54 2.75
N GLY A 140 -5.09 11.25 3.39
CA GLY A 140 -6.14 10.43 2.80
C GLY A 140 -6.70 10.97 1.48
N LEU A 141 -6.65 12.30 1.23
CA LEU A 141 -7.05 12.90 -0.06
C LEU A 141 -6.12 12.51 -1.21
N ILE A 142 -4.92 12.04 -0.92
CA ILE A 142 -3.97 11.53 -1.94
C ILE A 142 -4.11 10.02 -2.07
N VAL A 143 -4.23 9.33 -0.94
CA VAL A 143 -4.31 7.87 -0.92
C VAL A 143 -5.64 7.39 -1.51
N LEU A 144 -6.77 8.06 -1.19
CA LEU A 144 -8.09 7.63 -1.67
C LEU A 144 -8.21 7.63 -3.21
N PRO A 145 -7.79 8.66 -3.95
CA PRO A 145 -7.81 8.61 -5.41
C PRO A 145 -6.93 7.49 -5.99
N PHE A 146 -5.74 7.23 -5.39
CA PHE A 146 -4.90 6.12 -5.80
C PHE A 146 -5.65 4.79 -5.64
N ILE A 147 -6.23 4.57 -4.47
CA ILE A 147 -6.98 3.35 -4.15
C ILE A 147 -8.23 3.20 -5.05
N LEU A 148 -8.94 4.28 -5.34
CA LEU A 148 -10.06 4.28 -6.29
C LEU A 148 -9.60 3.89 -7.69
N LEU A 149 -8.50 4.46 -8.18
CA LEU A 149 -7.99 4.19 -9.53
C LEU A 149 -7.54 2.73 -9.69
N ILE A 150 -6.83 2.16 -8.72
CA ILE A 150 -6.47 0.74 -8.78
C ILE A 150 -7.70 -0.17 -8.64
N SER A 151 -8.69 0.24 -7.85
CA SER A 151 -9.95 -0.49 -7.71
C SER A 151 -10.76 -0.55 -9.00
N TYR A 152 -10.85 0.56 -9.74
CA TYR A 152 -11.44 0.57 -11.09
C TYR A 152 -10.57 -0.19 -12.11
N GLY A 153 -9.25 -0.17 -11.92
CA GLY A 153 -8.31 -0.90 -12.77
C GLY A 153 -8.46 -2.41 -12.69
N LEU A 154 -9.08 -2.95 -11.63
CA LEU A 154 -9.34 -4.39 -11.49
C LEU A 154 -10.13 -4.94 -12.67
N ASP A 155 -11.21 -4.27 -13.07
CA ASP A 155 -12.08 -4.73 -14.16
C ASP A 155 -11.41 -4.69 -15.54
N SER A 156 -10.43 -3.79 -15.73
CA SER A 156 -9.77 -3.58 -17.02
C SER A 156 -8.45 -4.32 -17.18
N PHE A 157 -7.72 -4.51 -16.07
CA PHE A 157 -6.33 -5.01 -16.09
C PHE A 157 -6.11 -6.20 -15.14
N GLY A 158 -7.13 -6.59 -14.37
CA GLY A 158 -7.06 -7.71 -13.42
C GLY A 158 -6.29 -7.40 -12.14
N ILE A 159 -6.26 -8.40 -11.25
CA ILE A 159 -5.66 -8.30 -9.91
C ILE A 159 -4.15 -8.04 -9.94
N TRP A 160 -3.44 -8.58 -10.94
CA TRP A 160 -2.00 -8.43 -11.07
C TRP A 160 -1.57 -6.98 -11.33
N PHE A 161 -2.41 -6.20 -12.02
CA PHE A 161 -2.24 -4.75 -12.12
C PHE A 161 -2.34 -4.09 -10.75
N CYS A 162 -3.38 -4.42 -9.97
CA CYS A 162 -3.61 -3.83 -8.64
C CYS A 162 -2.44 -4.13 -7.70
N ILE A 163 -2.02 -5.39 -7.62
CA ILE A 163 -0.88 -5.85 -6.82
C ILE A 163 0.40 -5.10 -7.22
N ALA A 164 0.69 -5.00 -8.50
CA ALA A 164 1.89 -4.36 -9.00
C ALA A 164 1.88 -2.84 -8.77
N ALA A 165 0.72 -2.19 -8.92
CA ALA A 165 0.56 -0.76 -8.66
C ALA A 165 0.75 -0.43 -7.18
N HIS A 166 0.12 -1.19 -6.30
CA HIS A 166 0.24 -1.03 -4.85
C HIS A 166 1.68 -1.29 -4.38
N PHE A 167 2.26 -2.41 -4.79
CA PHE A 167 3.66 -2.72 -4.52
C PHE A 167 4.59 -1.59 -4.93
N ALA A 168 4.48 -1.10 -6.16
CA ALA A 168 5.37 -0.08 -6.69
C ALA A 168 5.20 1.28 -5.97
N TYR A 169 3.96 1.66 -5.65
CA TYR A 169 3.64 2.85 -4.88
C TYR A 169 4.34 2.82 -3.51
N ASP A 170 4.14 1.76 -2.75
CA ASP A 170 4.73 1.61 -1.43
C ASP A 170 6.26 1.47 -1.48
N ALA A 171 6.79 0.70 -2.42
CA ALA A 171 8.23 0.48 -2.57
C ALA A 171 9.00 1.79 -2.81
N VAL A 172 8.44 2.69 -3.63
CA VAL A 172 9.02 4.02 -3.88
C VAL A 172 8.96 4.87 -2.61
N LEU A 173 7.80 4.96 -1.96
CA LEU A 173 7.65 5.79 -0.74
C LEU A 173 8.52 5.28 0.41
N PHE A 174 8.54 3.97 0.70
CA PHE A 174 9.43 3.41 1.72
C PHE A 174 10.89 3.67 1.42
N THR A 175 11.30 3.54 0.15
CA THR A 175 12.68 3.81 -0.25
C THR A 175 13.08 5.27 0.03
N PHE A 176 12.22 6.23 -0.29
CA PHE A 176 12.47 7.64 0.01
C PHE A 176 12.53 7.89 1.51
N MET A 177 11.56 7.42 2.28
CA MET A 177 11.51 7.62 3.73
C MET A 177 12.73 7.03 4.44
N ILE A 178 13.18 5.83 4.05
CA ILE A 178 14.36 5.19 4.64
C ILE A 178 15.63 5.96 4.32
N LYS A 179 15.79 6.45 3.08
CA LYS A 179 16.96 7.24 2.67
C LYS A 179 17.01 8.59 3.39
N GLU A 180 15.90 9.29 3.49
CA GLU A 180 15.83 10.59 4.19
C GLU A 180 16.10 10.44 5.68
N GLY A 181 15.58 9.38 6.32
CA GLY A 181 15.86 9.11 7.72
C GLY A 181 17.36 8.94 8.01
N LYS A 182 18.08 8.24 7.13
CA LYS A 182 19.53 8.05 7.24
C LYS A 182 20.32 9.35 7.03
N GLN A 183 19.89 10.18 6.10
CA GLN A 183 20.55 11.45 5.80
C GLN A 183 20.44 12.45 6.94
N SER A 184 19.29 12.49 7.62
CA SER A 184 19.07 13.30 8.82
C SER A 184 20.00 12.89 9.99
N GLU A 185 20.31 11.60 10.14
CA GLU A 185 21.25 11.11 11.16
C GLU A 185 22.70 11.51 10.87
N SER A 186 23.11 11.40 9.60
CA SER A 186 24.47 11.77 9.19
C SER A 186 24.72 13.24 9.48
N ASN A 187 23.80 14.12 9.07
CA ASN A 187 23.94 15.56 9.27
C ASN A 187 23.96 15.96 10.77
N ASN A 188 23.20 15.26 11.61
CA ASN A 188 23.22 15.52 13.07
C ASN A 188 24.51 15.05 13.75
N LYS A 189 25.21 14.04 13.21
CA LYS A 189 26.49 13.56 13.74
C LYS A 189 27.67 14.44 13.35
N GLU A 190 27.57 15.16 12.24
CA GLU A 190 28.61 16.10 11.79
C GLU A 190 28.56 17.46 12.53
N LEU A 191 27.48 17.74 13.27
CA LEU A 191 27.26 18.97 14.03
C LEU A 191 27.62 18.83 15.52
N ILE A 192 28.11 17.68 15.97
CA ILE A 192 28.53 17.36 17.33
C ILE A 192 30.04 17.10 17.36
#